data_7b084d214878e402535ef5f311beb78d
#
_entry.id   7b084d214878e402535ef5f311beb78d
#
_cell.length_a   1.000
_cell.length_b   1.000
_cell.length_c   1.000
_cell.angle_alpha   90.00
_cell.angle_beta   90.00
_cell.angle_gamma   90.00
#
_symmetry.space_group_name_H-M   'P 1'
#
loop_
_entity.id
_entity.type
_entity.pdbx_description
1 polymer ?
#
loop_
_entity_poly.entity_id
_entity_poly.type
_entity_poly.pdbx_seq_one_letter_code
_entity_poly.pdbx_strand_id
1 'polypeptide(L)'
;MGVLETYFHYRNSGMTLVEHASSSPDKLRALGADAADAAELARLHHIYFGPTRFTGKQRKARTAAQDHAHGLSILTLIESYATRVKKDLDAWNLRARLAATPAHKIRDIAVKRLKELKEKREHKPGVRFTYRTQGPNSVTITDTPTVIADIRGTLESVNPTNLLDAAKTVILTGEIGAKPAVHAQVVVTLDEFDRIINGDGEEIELQL
;
A
#
# COMPACT_ATOMS: atom_id res chain seq x y z
N MET A 1 -38.10 -13.19 -21.78
CA MET A 1 -37.13 -12.61 -20.85
C MET A 1 -37.70 -11.28 -20.36
N GLY A 2 -37.87 -11.12 -19.04
CA GLY A 2 -38.38 -9.87 -18.48
C GLY A 2 -37.35 -8.74 -18.56
N VAL A 3 -37.80 -7.49 -18.43
CA VAL A 3 -36.90 -6.32 -18.51
C VAL A 3 -35.77 -6.40 -17.51
N LEU A 4 -36.04 -6.82 -16.25
CA LEU A 4 -35.03 -6.97 -15.21
C LEU A 4 -34.05 -8.13 -15.47
N GLU A 5 -34.54 -9.25 -16.01
CA GLU A 5 -33.69 -10.37 -16.40
C GLU A 5 -32.72 -9.96 -17.51
N THR A 6 -33.21 -9.24 -18.51
CA THR A 6 -32.39 -8.69 -19.59
C THR A 6 -31.33 -7.71 -19.05
N TYR A 7 -31.74 -6.81 -18.16
CA TYR A 7 -30.84 -5.85 -17.53
C TYR A 7 -29.73 -6.57 -16.74
N PHE A 8 -30.07 -7.52 -15.87
CA PHE A 8 -29.08 -8.25 -15.09
C PHE A 8 -28.20 -9.15 -15.95
N HIS A 9 -28.74 -9.76 -16.99
CA HIS A 9 -27.95 -10.53 -17.93
C HIS A 9 -26.84 -9.68 -18.56
N TYR A 10 -27.16 -8.52 -19.11
CA TYR A 10 -26.16 -7.61 -19.69
C TYR A 10 -25.22 -7.02 -18.63
N ARG A 11 -25.75 -6.65 -17.48
CA ARG A 11 -24.93 -6.11 -16.40
C ARG A 11 -23.88 -7.12 -15.90
N ASN A 12 -24.21 -8.38 -15.87
CA ASN A 12 -23.30 -9.46 -15.46
C ASN A 12 -22.38 -9.95 -16.59
N SER A 13 -22.67 -9.57 -17.83
CA SER A 13 -21.84 -9.84 -19.00
C SER A 13 -20.86 -8.70 -19.27
N GLY A 14 -20.18 -8.23 -18.22
CA GLY A 14 -19.40 -6.99 -18.29
C GLY A 14 -18.34 -6.96 -19.38
N MET A 15 -17.59 -8.06 -19.57
CA MET A 15 -16.55 -8.10 -20.60
C MET A 15 -17.14 -8.06 -22.02
N THR A 16 -18.30 -8.70 -22.25
CA THR A 16 -19.02 -8.64 -23.55
C THR A 16 -19.50 -7.22 -23.83
N LEU A 17 -20.06 -6.53 -22.83
CA LEU A 17 -20.44 -5.12 -22.98
C LEU A 17 -19.25 -4.24 -23.31
N VAL A 18 -18.12 -4.43 -22.63
CA VAL A 18 -16.88 -3.69 -22.88
C VAL A 18 -16.34 -3.97 -24.27
N GLU A 19 -16.41 -5.20 -24.77
CA GLU A 19 -15.99 -5.58 -26.13
C GLU A 19 -16.76 -4.84 -27.22
N HIS A 20 -18.08 -4.74 -27.05
CA HIS A 20 -18.96 -4.05 -28.02
C HIS A 20 -19.03 -2.54 -27.80
N ALA A 21 -18.44 -2.02 -26.72
CA ALA A 21 -18.35 -0.60 -26.48
C ALA A 21 -17.40 0.09 -27.47
N SER A 22 -17.51 1.40 -27.57
CA SER A 22 -16.59 2.25 -28.33
C SER A 22 -15.61 2.92 -27.38
N SER A 23 -14.39 3.17 -27.84
CA SER A 23 -13.42 4.02 -27.12
C SER A 23 -13.83 5.51 -27.11
N SER A 24 -14.88 5.89 -27.88
CA SER A 24 -15.42 7.25 -27.91
C SER A 24 -16.65 7.37 -27.04
N PRO A 25 -16.62 8.16 -25.95
CA PRO A 25 -17.79 8.40 -25.11
C PRO A 25 -18.97 9.01 -25.88
N ASP A 26 -18.72 9.86 -26.88
CA ASP A 26 -19.79 10.52 -27.66
C ASP A 26 -20.59 9.51 -28.46
N LYS A 27 -19.95 8.48 -29.02
CA LYS A 27 -20.69 7.41 -29.71
C LYS A 27 -21.57 6.62 -28.75
N LEU A 28 -21.13 6.38 -27.52
CA LEU A 28 -21.93 5.69 -26.50
C LEU A 28 -23.12 6.56 -26.04
N ARG A 29 -22.89 7.86 -25.89
CA ARG A 29 -23.97 8.82 -25.58
C ARG A 29 -25.03 8.88 -26.68
N ALA A 30 -24.60 8.81 -27.93
CA ALA A 30 -25.53 8.74 -29.07
C ALA A 30 -26.42 7.47 -29.07
N LEU A 31 -25.94 6.39 -28.40
CA LEU A 31 -26.70 5.15 -28.15
C LEU A 31 -27.61 5.23 -26.91
N GLY A 32 -27.62 6.36 -26.20
CA GLY A 32 -28.46 6.60 -25.03
C GLY A 32 -27.78 6.35 -23.68
N ALA A 33 -26.46 6.14 -23.66
CA ALA A 33 -25.73 6.05 -22.41
C ALA A 33 -25.65 7.43 -21.73
N ASP A 34 -25.76 7.49 -20.41
CA ASP A 34 -25.43 8.70 -19.67
C ASP A 34 -23.93 9.03 -19.74
N ALA A 35 -23.57 10.22 -19.30
CA ALA A 35 -22.19 10.69 -19.40
C ALA A 35 -21.21 9.85 -18.57
N ALA A 36 -21.64 9.35 -17.41
CA ALA A 36 -20.79 8.56 -16.51
C ALA A 36 -20.58 7.14 -17.06
N ASP A 37 -21.65 6.49 -17.48
CA ASP A 37 -21.59 5.15 -18.08
C ASP A 37 -20.81 5.17 -19.40
N ALA A 38 -21.01 6.20 -20.25
CA ALA A 38 -20.27 6.35 -21.50
C ALA A 38 -18.77 6.51 -21.28
N ALA A 39 -18.37 7.34 -20.29
CA ALA A 39 -16.96 7.54 -19.94
C ALA A 39 -16.34 6.25 -19.38
N GLU A 40 -17.04 5.55 -18.50
CA GLU A 40 -16.55 4.32 -17.89
C GLU A 40 -16.41 3.17 -18.89
N LEU A 41 -17.41 2.95 -19.74
CA LEU A 41 -17.35 1.94 -20.79
C LEU A 41 -16.25 2.23 -21.80
N ALA A 42 -16.10 3.49 -22.24
CA ALA A 42 -15.01 3.88 -23.14
C ALA A 42 -13.64 3.65 -22.51
N ARG A 43 -13.48 3.98 -21.22
CA ARG A 43 -12.26 3.74 -20.46
C ARG A 43 -11.94 2.25 -20.37
N LEU A 44 -12.90 1.43 -20.01
CA LEU A 44 -12.72 -0.02 -19.93
C LEU A 44 -12.42 -0.62 -21.31
N HIS A 45 -13.12 -0.19 -22.36
CA HIS A 45 -12.83 -0.63 -23.72
C HIS A 45 -11.39 -0.29 -24.13
N HIS A 46 -10.95 0.95 -23.87
CA HIS A 46 -9.59 1.35 -24.16
C HIS A 46 -8.54 0.46 -23.44
N ILE A 47 -8.78 0.11 -22.17
CA ILE A 47 -7.87 -0.75 -21.39
C ILE A 47 -7.87 -2.17 -21.93
N TYR A 48 -9.03 -2.79 -22.09
CA TYR A 48 -9.11 -4.23 -22.39
C TYR A 48 -9.05 -4.57 -23.87
N PHE A 49 -9.36 -3.64 -24.77
CA PHE A 49 -9.38 -3.84 -26.23
C PHE A 49 -8.55 -2.82 -27.01
N GLY A 50 -8.07 -1.76 -26.38
CA GLY A 50 -7.18 -0.79 -26.96
C GLY A 50 -5.76 -1.33 -27.16
N PRO A 51 -4.90 -0.58 -27.88
CA PRO A 51 -3.53 -0.98 -28.16
C PRO A 51 -2.68 -1.02 -26.89
N THR A 52 -1.88 -2.06 -26.73
CA THR A 52 -0.94 -2.22 -25.63
C THR A 52 0.24 -3.09 -26.01
N ARG A 53 1.40 -2.81 -25.42
CA ARG A 53 2.58 -3.70 -25.54
C ARG A 53 2.43 -5.03 -24.76
N PHE A 54 1.43 -5.13 -23.89
CA PHE A 54 1.18 -6.30 -23.05
C PHE A 54 0.01 -7.16 -23.54
N THR A 55 -0.10 -7.36 -24.85
CA THR A 55 -1.22 -8.05 -25.52
C THR A 55 -1.53 -9.43 -24.94
N GLY A 56 -0.51 -10.22 -24.58
CA GLY A 56 -0.71 -11.52 -23.96
C GLY A 56 -1.37 -11.44 -22.57
N LYS A 57 -1.00 -10.44 -21.76
CA LYS A 57 -1.63 -10.22 -20.43
C LYS A 57 -3.04 -9.61 -20.56
N GLN A 58 -3.23 -8.72 -21.51
CA GLN A 58 -4.54 -8.18 -21.85
C GLN A 58 -5.52 -9.29 -22.24
N ARG A 59 -5.13 -10.18 -23.15
CA ARG A 59 -5.93 -11.35 -23.54
C ARG A 59 -6.23 -12.26 -22.34
N LYS A 60 -5.19 -12.58 -21.53
CA LYS A 60 -5.39 -13.39 -20.32
C LYS A 60 -6.40 -12.77 -19.35
N ALA A 61 -6.34 -11.46 -19.14
CA ALA A 61 -7.27 -10.75 -18.26
C ALA A 61 -8.71 -10.79 -18.81
N ARG A 62 -8.89 -10.61 -20.13
CA ARG A 62 -10.21 -10.72 -20.78
C ARG A 62 -10.81 -12.11 -20.62
N THR A 63 -10.07 -13.15 -21.00
CA THR A 63 -10.54 -14.54 -20.89
C THR A 63 -10.91 -14.87 -19.44
N ALA A 64 -10.04 -14.54 -18.48
CA ALA A 64 -10.32 -14.80 -17.09
C ALA A 64 -11.56 -14.05 -16.55
N ALA A 65 -11.78 -12.81 -16.98
CA ALA A 65 -12.95 -12.04 -16.59
C ALA A 65 -14.25 -12.62 -17.21
N GLN A 66 -14.17 -13.17 -18.42
CA GLN A 66 -15.30 -13.88 -19.08
C GLN A 66 -15.59 -15.19 -18.34
N ASP A 67 -14.57 -16.00 -18.04
CA ASP A 67 -14.70 -17.29 -17.33
C ASP A 67 -15.36 -17.13 -15.96
N HIS A 68 -15.06 -16.02 -15.27
CA HIS A 68 -15.66 -15.67 -13.96
C HIS A 68 -16.96 -14.85 -14.07
N ALA A 69 -17.47 -14.60 -15.28
CA ALA A 69 -18.66 -13.79 -15.54
C ALA A 69 -18.65 -12.45 -14.78
N HIS A 70 -17.50 -11.76 -14.77
CA HIS A 70 -17.39 -10.48 -14.08
C HIS A 70 -18.24 -9.40 -14.73
N GLY A 71 -19.16 -8.82 -13.94
CA GLY A 71 -19.95 -7.67 -14.35
C GLY A 71 -19.14 -6.37 -14.41
N LEU A 72 -19.72 -5.31 -14.98
CA LEU A 72 -19.06 -4.00 -15.11
C LEU A 72 -18.52 -3.47 -13.78
N SER A 73 -19.29 -3.57 -12.70
CA SER A 73 -18.88 -3.10 -11.38
C SER A 73 -17.61 -3.81 -10.86
N ILE A 74 -17.44 -5.09 -11.21
CA ILE A 74 -16.24 -5.86 -10.84
C ILE A 74 -15.05 -5.42 -11.70
N LEU A 75 -15.25 -5.21 -13.00
CA LEU A 75 -14.19 -4.70 -13.86
C LEU A 75 -13.72 -3.30 -13.41
N THR A 76 -14.66 -2.41 -13.07
CA THR A 76 -14.36 -1.10 -12.50
C THR A 76 -13.58 -1.22 -11.18
N LEU A 77 -13.98 -2.15 -10.31
CA LEU A 77 -13.27 -2.42 -9.07
C LEU A 77 -11.83 -2.89 -9.33
N ILE A 78 -11.62 -3.81 -10.27
CA ILE A 78 -10.27 -4.27 -10.67
C ILE A 78 -9.43 -3.09 -11.12
N GLU A 79 -9.97 -2.22 -11.97
CA GLU A 79 -9.25 -1.06 -12.48
C GLU A 79 -8.96 -0.02 -11.40
N SER A 80 -9.83 0.14 -10.42
CA SER A 80 -9.59 1.02 -9.28
C SER A 80 -8.34 0.63 -8.46
N TYR A 81 -7.99 -0.65 -8.46
CA TYR A 81 -6.75 -1.15 -7.85
C TYR A 81 -5.56 -1.10 -8.81
N ALA A 82 -5.76 -1.47 -10.08
CA ALA A 82 -4.69 -1.52 -11.07
C ALA A 82 -4.07 -0.14 -11.35
N THR A 83 -4.88 0.93 -11.35
CA THR A 83 -4.42 2.31 -11.54
C THR A 83 -3.53 2.82 -10.40
N ARG A 84 -3.52 2.17 -9.23
CA ARG A 84 -2.63 2.52 -8.12
C ARG A 84 -1.21 1.98 -8.28
N VAL A 85 -0.99 1.12 -9.26
CA VAL A 85 0.32 0.49 -9.53
C VAL A 85 1.08 1.33 -10.53
N LYS A 86 2.30 1.76 -10.17
CA LYS A 86 3.12 2.66 -10.98
C LYS A 86 3.72 2.01 -12.22
N LYS A 87 4.11 0.73 -12.12
CA LYS A 87 4.75 -0.01 -13.22
C LYS A 87 3.68 -0.72 -14.06
N ASP A 88 3.60 -0.42 -15.35
CA ASP A 88 2.60 -0.99 -16.27
C ASP A 88 2.56 -2.52 -16.26
N LEU A 89 3.75 -3.15 -16.23
CA LEU A 89 3.85 -4.61 -16.18
C LEU A 89 3.18 -5.18 -14.94
N ASP A 90 3.38 -4.55 -13.78
CA ASP A 90 2.79 -4.98 -12.52
C ASP A 90 1.30 -4.69 -12.49
N ALA A 91 0.86 -3.57 -13.07
CA ALA A 91 -0.55 -3.26 -13.25
C ALA A 91 -1.26 -4.33 -14.09
N TRP A 92 -0.66 -4.76 -15.21
CA TRP A 92 -1.19 -5.85 -16.03
C TRP A 92 -1.16 -7.21 -15.34
N ASN A 93 -0.12 -7.50 -14.55
CA ASN A 93 -0.07 -8.70 -13.72
C ASN A 93 -1.20 -8.71 -12.68
N LEU A 94 -1.45 -7.56 -12.05
CA LEU A 94 -2.53 -7.39 -11.09
C LEU A 94 -3.90 -7.58 -11.75
N ARG A 95 -4.16 -6.93 -12.91
CA ARG A 95 -5.40 -7.11 -13.68
C ARG A 95 -5.68 -8.58 -13.98
N ALA A 96 -4.70 -9.26 -14.59
CA ALA A 96 -4.86 -10.66 -14.95
C ALA A 96 -5.12 -11.57 -13.73
N ARG A 97 -4.48 -11.28 -12.60
CA ARG A 97 -4.68 -12.01 -11.35
C ARG A 97 -6.07 -11.76 -10.76
N LEU A 98 -6.50 -10.50 -10.70
CA LEU A 98 -7.79 -10.13 -10.13
C LEU A 98 -8.94 -10.61 -11.02
N ALA A 99 -8.78 -10.54 -12.34
CA ALA A 99 -9.75 -11.09 -13.29
C ALA A 99 -9.95 -12.61 -13.13
N ALA A 100 -8.90 -13.35 -12.76
CA ALA A 100 -8.95 -14.78 -12.47
C ALA A 100 -9.36 -15.11 -11.02
N THR A 101 -9.89 -14.13 -10.28
CA THR A 101 -10.27 -14.29 -8.88
C THR A 101 -11.78 -14.14 -8.72
N PRO A 102 -12.48 -15.02 -7.95
CA PRO A 102 -13.90 -14.85 -7.65
C PRO A 102 -14.20 -13.46 -7.04
N ALA A 103 -15.31 -12.85 -7.43
CA ALA A 103 -15.66 -11.46 -7.12
C ALA A 103 -15.53 -11.10 -5.62
N HIS A 104 -15.96 -12.00 -4.73
CA HIS A 104 -15.91 -11.79 -3.27
C HIS A 104 -14.49 -11.74 -2.66
N LYS A 105 -13.46 -12.26 -3.38
CA LYS A 105 -12.07 -12.29 -2.91
C LYS A 105 -11.19 -11.20 -3.53
N ILE A 106 -11.70 -10.46 -4.51
CA ILE A 106 -10.91 -9.48 -5.26
C ILE A 106 -10.32 -8.42 -4.35
N ARG A 107 -11.10 -7.88 -3.39
CA ARG A 107 -10.63 -6.83 -2.47
C ARG A 107 -9.43 -7.29 -1.66
N ASP A 108 -9.51 -8.43 -1.04
CA ASP A 108 -8.48 -8.95 -0.13
C ASP A 108 -7.18 -9.21 -0.89
N ILE A 109 -7.29 -9.86 -2.06
CA ILE A 109 -6.14 -10.15 -2.91
C ILE A 109 -5.52 -8.85 -3.45
N ALA A 110 -6.34 -7.87 -3.86
CA ALA A 110 -5.86 -6.60 -4.37
C ALA A 110 -5.11 -5.82 -3.29
N VAL A 111 -5.67 -5.70 -2.08
CA VAL A 111 -5.04 -4.99 -0.95
C VAL A 111 -3.71 -5.66 -0.56
N LYS A 112 -3.70 -7.00 -0.45
CA LYS A 112 -2.47 -7.75 -0.15
C LYS A 112 -1.41 -7.48 -1.22
N ARG A 113 -1.77 -7.58 -2.51
CA ARG A 113 -0.82 -7.39 -3.60
C ARG A 113 -0.32 -5.95 -3.72
N LEU A 114 -1.18 -4.95 -3.51
CA LEU A 114 -0.75 -3.55 -3.46
C LEU A 114 0.23 -3.27 -2.32
N LYS A 115 0.06 -3.93 -1.18
CA LYS A 115 1.02 -3.85 -0.06
C LYS A 115 2.39 -4.41 -0.43
N GLU A 116 2.42 -5.55 -1.14
CA GLU A 116 3.64 -6.18 -1.65
C GLU A 116 4.35 -5.32 -2.72
N LEU A 117 3.55 -4.66 -3.59
CA LEU A 117 4.06 -3.81 -4.68
C LEU A 117 4.46 -2.39 -4.21
N LYS A 118 4.03 -1.98 -3.02
CA LYS A 118 4.56 -0.75 -2.43
C LYS A 118 6.03 -0.97 -2.12
N GLU A 119 6.89 -0.31 -2.89
CA GLU A 119 8.30 -0.20 -2.53
C GLU A 119 8.37 0.28 -1.08
N LYS A 120 9.11 -0.44 -0.25
CA LYS A 120 9.47 0.06 1.09
C LYS A 120 10.11 1.42 0.84
N ARG A 121 9.41 2.49 1.19
CA ARG A 121 10.04 3.81 1.18
C ARG A 121 11.16 3.72 2.19
N GLU A 122 12.39 3.74 1.74
CA GLU A 122 13.52 4.02 2.61
C GLU A 122 13.27 5.40 3.22
N HIS A 123 12.95 5.40 4.49
CA HIS A 123 12.83 6.64 5.23
C HIS A 123 14.25 7.19 5.40
N LYS A 124 14.61 8.17 4.58
CA LYS A 124 15.89 8.86 4.75
C LYS A 124 15.87 9.58 6.10
N PRO A 125 16.95 9.46 6.90
CA PRO A 125 17.11 10.22 8.12
C PRO A 125 16.92 11.72 7.87
N GLY A 126 16.28 12.41 8.79
CA GLY A 126 16.07 13.83 8.65
C GLY A 126 15.03 14.42 9.59
N VAL A 127 14.97 15.74 9.62
CA VAL A 127 14.01 16.52 10.40
C VAL A 127 13.06 17.23 9.44
N ARG A 128 11.76 17.12 9.70
CA ARG A 128 10.72 17.77 8.92
C ARG A 128 9.89 18.68 9.80
N PHE A 129 9.78 19.95 9.41
CA PHE A 129 8.85 20.90 9.98
C PHE A 129 7.57 20.94 9.15
N THR A 130 6.42 20.81 9.79
CA THR A 130 5.10 20.92 9.14
C THR A 130 4.36 22.10 9.69
N TYR A 131 4.14 23.10 8.84
CA TYR A 131 3.39 24.31 9.16
C TYR A 131 1.95 24.16 8.67
N ARG A 132 0.98 24.38 9.55
CA ARG A 132 -0.45 24.33 9.22
C ARG A 132 -1.06 25.70 9.40
N THR A 133 -1.97 26.06 8.50
CA THR A 133 -2.75 27.32 8.60
C THR A 133 -3.78 27.25 9.74
N GLN A 134 -4.23 26.04 10.09
CA GLN A 134 -5.12 25.79 11.22
C GLN A 134 -4.62 24.56 11.97
N GLY A 135 -4.56 24.68 13.31
CA GLY A 135 -4.08 23.62 14.19
C GLY A 135 -2.59 23.68 14.51
N PRO A 136 -2.09 22.74 15.33
CA PRO A 136 -0.70 22.77 15.80
C PRO A 136 0.30 22.44 14.68
N ASN A 137 1.41 23.15 14.66
CA ASN A 137 2.58 22.82 13.86
C ASN A 137 3.30 21.61 14.47
N SER A 138 4.04 20.86 13.65
CA SER A 138 4.74 19.68 14.12
C SER A 138 6.17 19.60 13.60
N VAL A 139 7.03 18.99 14.41
CA VAL A 139 8.38 18.56 14.04
C VAL A 139 8.37 17.03 14.04
N THR A 140 8.93 16.43 13.00
CA THR A 140 9.07 14.97 12.88
C THR A 140 10.54 14.65 12.63
N ILE A 141 11.12 13.84 13.50
CA ILE A 141 12.48 13.32 13.36
C ILE A 141 12.36 11.89 12.85
N THR A 142 13.10 11.56 11.82
CA THR A 142 13.17 10.20 11.24
C THR A 142 14.62 9.77 11.23
N ASP A 143 14.93 8.65 11.88
CA ASP A 143 16.27 8.08 11.93
C ASP A 143 16.19 6.57 12.20
N THR A 144 17.33 5.93 12.41
CA THR A 144 17.40 4.52 12.81
C THR A 144 16.68 4.28 14.15
N PRO A 145 16.20 3.05 14.40
CA PRO A 145 15.53 2.75 15.67
C PRO A 145 16.39 3.06 16.91
N THR A 146 17.70 2.85 16.81
CA THR A 146 18.66 3.13 17.90
C THR A 146 18.70 4.61 18.23
N VAL A 147 18.88 5.49 17.23
CA VAL A 147 18.93 6.95 17.43
C VAL A 147 17.60 7.48 17.98
N ILE A 148 16.47 6.96 17.51
CA ILE A 148 15.16 7.35 18.05
C ILE A 148 14.97 6.89 19.49
N ALA A 149 15.49 5.70 19.86
CA ALA A 149 15.48 5.23 21.25
C ALA A 149 16.35 6.12 22.14
N ASP A 150 17.53 6.53 21.67
CA ASP A 150 18.44 7.43 22.41
C ASP A 150 17.80 8.82 22.63
N ILE A 151 17.17 9.37 21.58
CA ILE A 151 16.42 10.62 21.71
C ILE A 151 15.32 10.48 22.74
N ARG A 152 14.54 9.39 22.70
CA ARG A 152 13.49 9.13 23.65
C ARG A 152 14.04 9.02 25.08
N GLY A 153 15.08 8.24 25.29
CA GLY A 153 15.73 8.08 26.59
C GLY A 153 16.24 9.41 27.16
N THR A 154 16.82 10.27 26.30
CA THR A 154 17.25 11.62 26.67
C THR A 154 16.06 12.46 27.14
N LEU A 155 14.95 12.46 26.42
CA LEU A 155 13.75 13.21 26.81
C LEU A 155 13.13 12.69 28.10
N GLU A 156 13.07 11.36 28.28
CA GLU A 156 12.58 10.71 29.51
C GLU A 156 13.46 11.05 30.72
N SER A 157 14.76 11.23 30.54
CA SER A 157 15.68 11.65 31.63
C SER A 157 15.46 13.11 32.07
N VAL A 158 14.95 13.96 31.19
CA VAL A 158 14.64 15.37 31.51
C VAL A 158 13.25 15.51 32.15
N ASN A 159 12.24 14.88 31.55
CA ASN A 159 10.89 14.87 32.10
C ASN A 159 10.13 13.61 31.64
N PRO A 160 10.07 12.57 32.50
CA PRO A 160 9.43 11.29 32.15
C PRO A 160 7.91 11.39 32.01
N THR A 161 7.28 12.41 32.59
CA THR A 161 5.82 12.56 32.58
C THR A 161 5.31 13.40 31.42
N ASN A 162 6.16 14.29 30.86
CA ASN A 162 5.81 15.16 29.74
C ASN A 162 6.95 15.31 28.74
N LEU A 163 6.96 14.44 27.74
CA LEU A 163 7.98 14.42 26.69
C LEU A 163 8.00 15.70 25.82
N LEU A 164 6.85 16.39 25.68
CA LEU A 164 6.81 17.65 24.91
C LEU A 164 7.56 18.77 25.65
N ASP A 165 7.41 18.88 26.95
CA ASP A 165 8.12 19.86 27.74
C ASP A 165 9.61 19.51 27.85
N ALA A 166 9.95 18.21 27.99
CA ALA A 166 11.33 17.74 27.87
C ALA A 166 11.96 18.15 26.53
N ALA A 167 11.26 17.92 25.41
CA ALA A 167 11.75 18.29 24.09
C ALA A 167 11.95 19.81 23.95
N LYS A 168 11.04 20.64 24.48
CA LYS A 168 11.22 22.11 24.52
C LYS A 168 12.46 22.51 25.32
N THR A 169 12.65 21.93 26.51
CA THR A 169 13.80 22.20 27.34
C THR A 169 15.10 21.86 26.59
N VAL A 170 15.22 20.64 26.08
CA VAL A 170 16.44 20.21 25.36
C VAL A 170 16.71 21.08 24.12
N ILE A 171 15.68 21.36 23.31
CA ILE A 171 15.87 22.09 22.06
C ILE A 171 16.12 23.58 22.28
N LEU A 172 15.46 24.21 23.26
CA LEU A 172 15.50 25.66 23.44
C LEU A 172 16.59 26.11 24.43
N THR A 173 16.90 25.28 25.44
CA THR A 173 17.87 25.63 26.48
C THR A 173 19.19 24.90 26.37
N GLY A 174 19.22 23.77 25.62
CA GLY A 174 20.38 22.89 25.56
C GLY A 174 20.62 22.07 26.82
N GLU A 175 19.74 22.15 27.81
CA GLU A 175 19.83 21.36 29.03
C GLU A 175 19.54 19.88 28.74
N ILE A 176 20.56 19.07 28.85
CA ILE A 176 20.47 17.60 28.72
C ILE A 176 20.51 17.04 30.14
N GLY A 177 19.48 16.27 30.53
CA GLY A 177 19.49 15.52 31.78
C GLY A 177 20.69 14.56 31.87
N ALA A 178 20.84 13.86 32.99
CA ALA A 178 21.86 12.84 33.13
C ALA A 178 21.82 11.88 31.93
N LYS A 179 23.00 11.53 31.34
CA LYS A 179 23.06 10.59 30.22
C LYS A 179 22.24 9.35 30.55
N PRO A 180 21.32 8.92 29.68
CA PRO A 180 20.56 7.70 29.93
C PRO A 180 21.55 6.55 30.13
N ALA A 181 21.33 5.74 31.15
CA ALA A 181 22.09 4.51 31.33
C ALA A 181 21.82 3.61 30.11
N VAL A 182 22.89 3.24 29.41
CA VAL A 182 22.76 2.31 28.28
C VAL A 182 22.43 0.94 28.86
N HIS A 183 21.18 0.52 28.77
CA HIS A 183 20.78 -0.84 29.10
C HIS A 183 21.04 -1.71 27.86
N ALA A 184 22.18 -2.42 27.87
CA ALA A 184 22.40 -3.49 26.91
C ALA A 184 21.57 -4.70 27.32
N GLN A 185 20.58 -5.08 26.56
CA GLN A 185 19.88 -6.35 26.74
C GLN A 185 20.65 -7.42 25.94
N VAL A 186 21.43 -8.24 26.63
CA VAL A 186 22.11 -9.37 26.01
C VAL A 186 21.15 -10.55 26.07
N VAL A 187 20.68 -11.01 24.90
CA VAL A 187 19.90 -12.25 24.77
C VAL A 187 20.87 -13.38 24.50
N VAL A 188 21.08 -14.25 25.49
CA VAL A 188 21.88 -15.47 25.35
C VAL A 188 20.96 -16.68 25.32
N THR A 189 21.35 -17.73 24.60
CA THR A 189 20.65 -19.01 24.66
C THR A 189 20.94 -19.69 26.01
N LEU A 190 20.11 -20.64 26.42
CA LEU A 190 20.28 -21.35 27.67
C LEU A 190 21.64 -22.05 27.74
N ASP A 191 22.11 -22.62 26.63
CA ASP A 191 23.42 -23.30 26.51
C ASP A 191 24.60 -22.34 26.64
N GLU A 192 24.46 -21.11 26.11
CA GLU A 192 25.48 -20.07 26.29
C GLU A 192 25.51 -19.54 27.72
N PHE A 193 24.35 -19.41 28.36
CA PHE A 193 24.22 -19.01 29.75
C PHE A 193 24.89 -20.04 30.69
N ASP A 194 24.68 -21.34 30.47
CA ASP A 194 25.31 -22.40 31.23
C ASP A 194 26.84 -22.42 31.07
N ARG A 195 27.36 -22.13 29.86
CA ARG A 195 28.81 -22.00 29.63
C ARG A 195 29.41 -20.81 30.37
N ILE A 196 28.71 -19.66 30.40
CA ILE A 196 29.14 -18.45 31.11
C ILE A 196 29.23 -18.73 32.62
N ILE A 197 28.22 -19.40 33.21
CA ILE A 197 28.16 -19.69 34.63
C ILE A 197 29.24 -20.74 35.06
N ASN A 198 29.50 -21.72 34.21
CA ASN A 198 30.45 -22.80 34.51
C ASN A 198 31.90 -22.43 34.20
N GLY A 199 32.20 -21.22 33.73
CA GLY A 199 33.57 -20.73 33.51
C GLY A 199 34.24 -21.28 32.25
N ASP A 200 33.50 -21.98 31.37
CA ASP A 200 34.00 -22.55 30.11
C ASP A 200 33.85 -21.58 28.93
N GLY A 201 33.65 -20.28 29.20
CA GLY A 201 33.46 -19.26 28.16
C GLY A 201 34.79 -18.76 27.60
N GLU A 202 35.07 -19.06 26.33
CA GLU A 202 35.95 -18.23 25.51
C GLU A 202 35.37 -16.83 25.41
N GLU A 203 36.24 -15.80 25.34
CA GLU A 203 35.81 -14.40 25.16
C GLU A 203 34.78 -14.28 24.04
N ILE A 204 33.57 -13.85 24.39
CA ILE A 204 32.52 -13.58 23.40
C ILE A 204 32.79 -12.18 22.85
N GLU A 205 33.25 -12.10 21.59
CA GLU A 205 33.35 -10.85 20.86
C GLU A 205 31.95 -10.35 20.54
N LEU A 206 31.47 -9.37 21.29
CA LEU A 206 30.23 -8.68 21.00
C LEU A 206 30.42 -7.79 19.75
N GLN A 207 29.92 -8.19 18.61
CA GLN A 207 29.79 -7.30 17.47
C GLN A 207 28.66 -6.27 17.79
N LEU A 208 29.09 -5.03 18.06
CA LEU A 208 28.23 -3.87 18.25
C LEU A 208 27.79 -3.27 16.91
#